data_1db129d72929b9eec2429ad4dbb77551
#
_entry.id   1db129d72929b9eec2429ad4dbb77551
#
_cell.length_a   1.000
_cell.length_b   1.000
_cell.length_c   1.000
_cell.angle_alpha   90.00
_cell.angle_beta   90.00
_cell.angle_gamma   90.00
#
_symmetry.space_group_name_H-M   'P 1'
#
loop_
_entity.id
_entity.type
_entity.pdbx_description
1 polymer ?
#
loop_
_entity_poly.entity_id
_entity_poly.type
_entity_poly.pdbx_seq_one_letter_code
_entity_poly.pdbx_strand_id
1 'polypeptide(L)'
;MVRSPLRSIVERDFLTYSSKILERYFTEKLATLQLYSAIGNYWEKGNQNEIDIVAINDMEKTVMFVEVKRKKENISLPELQGKAINLLTQLKGYSAEFKGFSMDDM
;
A
#
# COMPACT_ATOMS: atom_id res chain seq x y z
N MET A 1 9.15 -25.48 6.26
CA MET A 1 9.14 -25.19 5.67
C MET A 1 9.39 -24.87 4.63
N VAL A 2 9.12 -25.25 4.18
CA VAL A 2 9.42 -25.20 3.22
C VAL A 2 9.31 -24.07 2.60
N ARG A 3 9.04 -23.15 2.92
CA ARG A 3 9.11 -22.07 2.33
C ARG A 3 10.43 -21.74 1.85
N SER A 4 11.33 -22.43 2.12
CA SER A 4 12.67 -22.17 1.71
C SER A 4 12.89 -21.98 0.25
N PRO A 5 12.37 -22.81 -0.63
CA PRO A 5 12.61 -22.60 -2.05
C PRO A 5 12.07 -21.29 -2.53
N LEU A 6 10.89 -20.93 -2.09
CA LEU A 6 10.30 -19.66 -2.49
C LEU A 6 11.13 -18.50 -1.97
N ARG A 7 11.59 -18.60 -0.76
CA ARG A 7 12.38 -17.54 -0.18
C ARG A 7 13.70 -17.39 -0.93
N SER A 8 14.32 -18.47 -1.31
CA SER A 8 15.56 -18.41 -2.07
C SER A 8 15.35 -17.73 -3.41
N ILE A 9 14.24 -18.01 -4.05
CA ILE A 9 13.95 -17.39 -5.33
C ILE A 9 13.81 -15.87 -5.15
N VAL A 10 13.11 -15.43 -4.13
CA VAL A 10 12.94 -14.03 -3.87
C VAL A 10 14.30 -13.36 -3.64
N GLU A 11 15.15 -14.00 -2.85
CA GLU A 11 16.44 -13.42 -2.55
C GLU A 11 17.34 -13.36 -3.78
N ARG A 12 17.30 -14.40 -4.60
CA ARG A 12 18.11 -14.43 -5.79
C ARG A 12 17.68 -13.38 -6.80
N ASP A 13 16.36 -13.16 -6.91
CA ASP A 13 15.82 -12.25 -7.89
C ASP A 13 15.51 -10.91 -7.28
N PHE A 14 16.25 -10.56 -6.27
CA PHE A 14 16.02 -9.32 -5.54
C PHE A 14 15.94 -8.10 -6.45
N LEU A 15 16.81 -8.05 -7.46
CA LEU A 15 16.86 -6.89 -8.33
C LEU A 15 15.64 -6.77 -9.24
N THR A 16 14.93 -7.86 -9.44
CA THR A 16 13.72 -7.84 -10.25
C THR A 16 12.44 -7.84 -9.43
N TYR A 17 12.59 -7.84 -8.12
CA TYR A 17 11.45 -7.84 -7.22
C TYR A 17 10.76 -6.48 -7.33
N SER A 18 9.69 -6.42 -8.08
CA SER A 18 9.05 -5.17 -8.44
C SER A 18 8.18 -4.63 -7.32
N SER A 19 7.88 -3.34 -7.41
CA SER A 19 6.97 -2.74 -6.45
C SER A 19 5.57 -3.33 -6.56
N LYS A 20 5.20 -3.85 -7.72
CA LYS A 20 3.89 -4.52 -7.86
C LYS A 20 3.80 -5.77 -6.98
N ILE A 21 4.88 -6.53 -6.89
CA ILE A 21 4.90 -7.70 -6.03
C ILE A 21 4.80 -7.29 -4.57
N LEU A 22 5.51 -6.22 -4.20
CA LEU A 22 5.41 -5.69 -2.83
C LEU A 22 4.02 -5.20 -2.52
N GLU A 23 3.39 -4.49 -3.45
CA GLU A 23 2.02 -4.01 -3.25
C GLU A 23 1.09 -5.17 -2.97
N ARG A 24 1.24 -6.24 -3.74
CA ARG A 24 0.39 -7.41 -3.56
C ARG A 24 0.64 -8.06 -2.19
N TYR A 25 1.90 -8.16 -1.81
CA TYR A 25 2.25 -8.74 -0.52
C TYR A 25 1.59 -7.96 0.63
N PHE A 26 1.72 -6.64 0.62
CA PHE A 26 1.17 -5.84 1.71
C PHE A 26 -0.35 -5.76 1.66
N THR A 27 -0.94 -5.78 0.45
CA THR A 27 -2.38 -5.82 0.33
C THR A 27 -2.94 -7.09 0.98
N GLU A 28 -2.31 -8.23 0.72
CA GLU A 28 -2.76 -9.48 1.30
C GLU A 28 -2.52 -9.51 2.79
N LYS A 29 -1.41 -8.94 3.23
CA LYS A 29 -1.10 -8.89 4.65
C LYS A 29 -2.13 -8.06 5.40
N LEU A 30 -2.51 -6.91 4.85
CA LEU A 30 -3.53 -6.08 5.46
C LEU A 30 -4.90 -6.78 5.45
N ALA A 31 -5.19 -7.50 4.39
CA ALA A 31 -6.46 -8.21 4.30
C ALA A 31 -6.61 -9.28 5.38
N THR A 32 -5.48 -9.91 5.77
CA THR A 32 -5.54 -10.95 6.80
C THR A 32 -5.91 -10.39 8.17
N LEU A 33 -5.78 -9.09 8.38
CA LEU A 33 -6.16 -8.49 9.65
C LEU A 33 -7.67 -8.40 9.82
N GLN A 34 -8.41 -8.51 8.73
CA GLN A 34 -9.88 -8.46 8.74
C GLN A 34 -10.43 -7.20 9.39
N LEU A 35 -9.70 -6.10 9.24
CA LEU A 35 -10.10 -4.81 9.80
C LEU A 35 -10.75 -3.91 8.77
N TYR A 36 -10.61 -4.22 7.50
CA TYR A 36 -10.97 -3.29 6.44
C TYR A 36 -12.15 -3.82 5.64
N SER A 37 -13.10 -2.93 5.37
CA SER A 37 -14.25 -3.26 4.55
C SER A 37 -13.89 -3.24 3.06
N ALA A 38 -12.84 -2.52 2.70
CA ALA A 38 -12.38 -2.47 1.31
C ALA A 38 -10.89 -2.19 1.29
N ILE A 39 -10.17 -2.89 0.42
CA ILE A 39 -8.74 -2.68 0.20
C ILE A 39 -8.51 -2.74 -1.29
N GLY A 40 -7.78 -1.77 -1.82
CA GLY A 40 -7.46 -1.77 -3.23
C GLY A 40 -6.46 -0.68 -3.55
N ASN A 41 -6.20 -0.47 -4.83
CA ASN A 41 -5.39 0.64 -5.25
C ASN A 41 -6.29 1.75 -5.77
N TYR A 42 -5.72 2.93 -5.93
CA TYR A 42 -6.46 4.07 -6.43
C TYR A 42 -5.62 4.76 -7.49
N TRP A 43 -6.25 5.15 -8.58
CA TRP A 43 -5.58 5.92 -9.61
C TRP A 43 -6.58 6.84 -10.28
N GLU A 44 -6.08 7.96 -10.78
CA GLU A 44 -6.89 8.94 -11.47
C GLU A 44 -6.60 8.86 -12.95
N LYS A 45 -7.58 9.30 -13.72
CA LYS A 45 -7.46 9.26 -15.16
C LYS A 45 -6.20 10.02 -15.59
N GLY A 46 -5.42 9.43 -16.49
CA GLY A 46 -4.16 10.01 -16.90
C GLY A 46 -2.99 9.64 -16.03
N ASN A 47 -3.19 8.78 -15.04
CA ASN A 47 -2.15 8.31 -14.13
C ASN A 47 -1.42 9.44 -13.42
N GLN A 48 -2.12 10.52 -13.15
CA GLN A 48 -1.50 11.67 -12.50
C GLN A 48 -1.33 11.45 -11.02
N ASN A 49 -2.29 10.78 -10.39
CA ASN A 49 -2.22 10.46 -8.96
C ASN A 49 -2.55 9.00 -8.78
N GLU A 50 -1.58 8.26 -8.28
CA GLU A 50 -1.75 6.84 -8.06
C GLU A 50 -1.36 6.51 -6.63
N ILE A 51 -2.22 5.80 -5.93
CA ILE A 51 -1.96 5.37 -4.56
C ILE A 51 -1.93 3.85 -4.56
N ASP A 52 -0.84 3.30 -4.04
CA ASP A 52 -0.59 1.88 -4.14
C ASP A 52 -1.62 1.05 -3.37
N ILE A 53 -1.96 1.46 -2.16
CA ILE A 53 -2.95 0.74 -1.36
C ILE A 53 -3.82 1.75 -0.63
N VAL A 54 -5.14 1.52 -0.70
CA VAL A 54 -6.11 2.27 0.08
C VAL A 54 -6.93 1.26 0.86
N ALA A 55 -6.90 1.37 2.18
CA ALA A 55 -7.61 0.44 3.07
C ALA A 55 -8.65 1.20 3.87
N ILE A 56 -9.90 0.83 3.71
CA ILE A 56 -11.03 1.55 4.32
C ILE A 56 -11.66 0.70 5.39
N ASN A 57 -11.89 1.29 6.56
CA ASN A 57 -12.63 0.66 7.63
C ASN A 57 -13.90 1.49 7.85
N ASP A 58 -15.02 0.99 7.35
CA ASP A 58 -16.27 1.71 7.40
C ASP A 58 -16.83 1.80 8.81
N MET A 59 -16.56 0.82 9.64
CA MET A 59 -17.06 0.83 11.01
C MET A 59 -16.38 1.89 11.85
N GLU A 60 -15.07 2.02 11.67
CA GLU A 60 -14.30 3.02 12.42
C GLU A 60 -14.25 4.36 11.71
N LYS A 61 -14.73 4.42 10.48
CA LYS A 61 -14.65 5.61 9.66
C LYS A 61 -13.21 6.08 9.51
N THR A 62 -12.35 5.15 9.15
CA THR A 62 -10.93 5.46 8.91
C THR A 62 -10.53 4.98 7.52
N VAL A 63 -9.52 5.65 6.98
CA VAL A 63 -8.95 5.24 5.69
C VAL A 63 -7.44 5.37 5.81
N MET A 64 -6.73 4.34 5.35
CA MET A 64 -5.28 4.34 5.37
C MET A 64 -4.78 4.36 3.93
N PHE A 65 -3.93 5.31 3.64
CA PHE A 65 -3.27 5.43 2.34
C PHE A 65 -1.84 4.95 2.49
N VAL A 66 -1.41 4.07 1.60
CA VAL A 66 -0.10 3.43 1.71
C VAL A 66 0.67 3.61 0.42
N GLU A 67 1.92 4.02 0.56
CA GLU A 67 2.87 4.06 -0.54
C GLU A 67 3.85 2.90 -0.33
N VAL A 68 4.09 2.12 -1.38
CA VAL A 68 4.97 0.96 -1.32
C VAL A 68 6.16 1.21 -2.22
N LYS A 69 7.35 1.14 -1.66
CA LYS A 69 8.61 1.30 -2.40
C LYS A 69 9.56 0.20 -1.96
N ARG A 70 10.48 -0.15 -2.85
CA ARG A 70 11.48 -1.15 -2.46
C ARG A 70 12.43 -0.60 -1.40
N LYS A 71 12.76 0.69 -1.50
CA LYS A 71 13.66 1.32 -0.54
C LYS A 71 12.89 2.32 0.28
N LYS A 72 13.07 2.24 1.58
CA LYS A 72 12.36 3.09 2.52
C LYS A 72 12.63 4.57 2.26
N GLU A 73 13.84 4.91 1.87
CA GLU A 73 14.20 6.31 1.68
C GLU A 73 13.47 6.93 0.48
N ASN A 74 12.87 6.12 -0.38
CA ASN A 74 12.12 6.63 -1.52
C ASN A 74 10.67 6.91 -1.18
N ILE A 75 10.23 6.63 0.04
CA ILE A 75 8.86 6.88 0.46
C ILE A 75 8.73 8.34 0.85
N SER A 76 7.70 9.01 0.31
CA SER A 76 7.43 10.39 0.63
C SER A 76 5.97 10.53 1.05
N LEU A 77 5.74 10.69 2.35
CA LEU A 77 4.40 10.85 2.85
C LEU A 77 3.75 12.17 2.41
N PRO A 78 4.49 13.30 2.32
CA PRO A 78 3.88 14.50 1.78
C PRO A 78 3.35 14.33 0.35
N GLU A 79 4.09 13.60 -0.50
CA GLU A 79 3.60 13.33 -1.83
C GLU A 79 2.36 12.46 -1.82
N LEU A 80 2.34 11.48 -0.92
CA LEU A 80 1.17 10.61 -0.78
C LEU A 80 -0.04 11.41 -0.35
N GLN A 81 0.13 12.34 0.56
CA GLN A 81 -0.97 13.19 0.99
C GLN A 81 -1.53 13.99 -0.17
N GLY A 82 -0.65 14.51 -1.03
CA GLY A 82 -1.10 15.25 -2.20
C GLY A 82 -1.89 14.39 -3.17
N LYS A 83 -1.49 13.14 -3.33
CA LYS A 83 -2.19 12.22 -4.22
C LYS A 83 -3.58 11.87 -3.69
N ALA A 84 -3.79 11.95 -2.40
CA ALA A 84 -5.03 11.52 -1.78
C ALA A 84 -6.08 12.62 -1.68
N ILE A 85 -5.74 13.85 -2.05
CA ILE A 85 -6.64 14.99 -1.84
C ILE A 85 -8.02 14.76 -2.48
N ASN A 86 -8.04 14.35 -3.73
CA ASN A 86 -9.31 14.18 -4.43
C ASN A 86 -10.14 13.05 -3.84
N LEU A 87 -9.47 11.96 -3.44
CA LEU A 87 -10.18 10.85 -2.85
C LEU A 87 -10.73 11.23 -1.47
N LEU A 88 -9.98 12.02 -0.71
CA LEU A 88 -10.42 12.46 0.60
C LEU A 88 -11.68 13.30 0.53
N THR A 89 -11.86 14.08 -0.54
CA THR A 89 -13.09 14.86 -0.67
C THR A 89 -14.31 13.96 -0.81
N GLN A 90 -14.12 12.74 -1.27
CA GLN A 90 -15.21 11.78 -1.41
C GLN A 90 -15.43 10.97 -0.13
N LEU A 91 -14.46 10.99 0.77
CA LEU A 91 -14.52 10.22 2.02
C LEU A 91 -14.72 11.16 3.21
N LYS A 92 -15.75 12.00 3.12
CA LYS A 92 -16.04 12.94 4.19
C LYS A 92 -16.40 12.20 5.46
N GLY A 93 -15.87 12.68 6.58
CA GLY A 93 -16.13 12.03 7.85
C GLY A 93 -15.18 10.91 8.20
N TYR A 94 -14.25 10.56 7.29
CA TYR A 94 -13.25 9.54 7.57
C TYR A 94 -11.98 10.18 8.08
N SER A 95 -11.34 9.54 9.04
CA SER A 95 -10.02 9.95 9.50
C SER A 95 -8.98 9.30 8.60
N ALA A 96 -8.03 10.09 8.12
CA ALA A 96 -7.04 9.62 7.17
C ALA A 96 -5.73 9.31 7.88
N GLU A 97 -5.08 8.23 7.44
CA GLU A 97 -3.77 7.83 7.93
C GLU A 97 -2.89 7.57 6.72
N PHE A 98 -1.63 7.97 6.81
CA PHE A 98 -0.69 7.83 5.69
C PHE A 98 0.50 7.01 6.16
N LYS A 99 0.84 5.96 5.42
CA LYS A 99 1.94 5.07 5.77
C LYS A 99 2.76 4.71 4.55
N GLY A 100 3.99 4.31 4.79
CA GLY A 100 4.86 3.79 3.76
C GLY A 100 5.38 2.43 4.17
N PHE A 101 5.39 1.51 3.22
CA PHE A 101 5.95 0.18 3.45
C PHE A 101 7.07 -0.06 2.45
N SER A 102 8.10 -0.74 2.90
CA SER A 102 9.23 -1.09 2.06
C SER A 102 9.61 -2.54 2.29
N MET A 103 10.66 -2.99 1.60
CA MET A 103 11.14 -4.35 1.82
C MET A 103 11.56 -4.58 3.26
N ASP A 104 11.93 -3.53 3.98
CA ASP A 104 12.30 -3.65 5.38
C ASP A 104 11.11 -4.01 6.26
N ASP A 105 9.90 -3.81 5.78
CA ASP A 105 8.69 -4.08 6.55
C ASP A 105 8.09 -5.45 6.28
N MET A 106 8.74 -6.22 5.45
CA MET A 106 8.25 -7.56 5.13
C MET A 106 8.47 -8.56 6.25
#